data_8f9e044a719963dc56d929cfa135f64c
#
_entry.id   8f9e044a719963dc56d929cfa135f64c
#
_cell.length_a   1.000
_cell.length_b   1.000
_cell.length_c   1.000
_cell.angle_alpha   90.00
_cell.angle_beta   90.00
_cell.angle_gamma   90.00
#
_symmetry.space_group_name_H-M   'P 1'
#
loop_
_entity.id
_entity.type
_entity.pdbx_description
1 polymer ?
#
loop_
_entity_poly.entity_id
_entity_poly.type
_entity_poly.pdbx_seq_one_letter_code
_entity_poly.pdbx_strand_id
1 'polypeptide(L)'
;MGLQSQNAFNDKALQFTLLPMGIWLAAGAGWGNYLQHILALLILLPFILLGPLAGWASDTFSKTRIIRLASWIQLGVFAVVFYCFKTEFFPLAVACFFFLAIQSTILSPAKSGIIKDLVGSSRLGFASGIMQMFTIVAILTGQIVIGFWYTGREARLGDGWQAGFLPIIVIGFGAVVTLIMAYSIHVIPAQAKRPFTKGLLISHFGQLGQLLKSRPLRLTALGIAYFWAFGAFVQMVSVTISKDLYDGDPYFATSQSWMMCAAGGGIALGSILGAMINKRHIELGLNPLGGIIMMAASIGVAFAVPESALFYTALAGTGFGAAFFFVPINAFLQDECDPDQRGNILAGSALLNCLAMAGAVILQAVLVKAGLTPKVQFLLAAAVSVGVTFYVMRLLPRAFVKMLAFSALRAFYRIETIYPERMPEKGGVLLTPNHVSYLDALILTAASPRPVRFLMVSNYFEKPVVGKVAKLFDTVPISSKRAKDAIQVAAAAVKEGTVVCIFPEGELSRSGFMGEFKRGMELIARKADCLIQPVYLDGLWKSIFSAERGKFFWKRPRAIPFGVRVAFGEAWPAKEYRA
;
A
#
# COMPACT_ATOMS: atom_id res chain seq x y z
N MET A 1 -5.25 -0.99 -20.19
CA MET A 1 -5.20 0.10 -19.20
C MET A 1 -6.27 1.15 -19.47
N GLY A 2 -6.32 1.79 -20.64
CA GLY A 2 -7.32 2.82 -20.99
C GLY A 2 -8.78 2.40 -20.77
N LEU A 3 -9.17 1.19 -21.21
CA LEU A 3 -10.52 0.65 -20.98
C LEU A 3 -10.89 0.60 -19.50
N GLN A 4 -9.95 0.16 -18.61
CA GLN A 4 -10.18 0.11 -17.17
C GLN A 4 -10.36 1.51 -16.57
N SER A 5 -9.50 2.45 -16.97
CA SER A 5 -9.58 3.83 -16.52
C SER A 5 -10.90 4.48 -16.94
N GLN A 6 -11.32 4.27 -18.20
CA GLN A 6 -12.57 4.81 -18.69
C GLN A 6 -13.79 4.23 -17.96
N ASN A 7 -13.81 2.91 -17.68
CA ASN A 7 -14.87 2.30 -16.88
C ASN A 7 -14.93 2.89 -15.46
N ALA A 8 -13.79 2.97 -14.78
CA ALA A 8 -13.72 3.50 -13.42
C ALA A 8 -14.13 4.99 -13.36
N PHE A 9 -13.76 5.76 -14.38
CA PHE A 9 -14.22 7.14 -14.56
C PHE A 9 -15.74 7.18 -14.71
N ASN A 10 -16.31 6.41 -15.63
CA ASN A 10 -17.75 6.42 -15.94
C ASN A 10 -18.59 6.04 -14.71
N ASP A 11 -18.18 5.00 -13.96
CA ASP A 11 -18.89 4.55 -12.75
C ASP A 11 -18.93 5.67 -11.69
N LYS A 12 -17.81 6.34 -11.47
CA LYS A 12 -17.73 7.43 -10.49
C LYS A 12 -18.38 8.71 -11.00
N ALA A 13 -18.22 9.02 -12.25
CA ALA A 13 -18.87 10.16 -12.87
C ALA A 13 -20.40 10.09 -12.77
N LEU A 14 -21.00 8.91 -13.02
CA LEU A 14 -22.43 8.72 -12.83
C LEU A 14 -22.82 8.88 -11.35
N GLN A 15 -22.08 8.27 -10.42
CA GLN A 15 -22.35 8.42 -8.98
C GLN A 15 -22.35 9.89 -8.55
N PHE A 16 -21.34 10.65 -9.03
CA PHE A 16 -21.18 12.07 -8.70
C PHE A 16 -22.05 13.02 -9.53
N THR A 17 -22.80 12.52 -10.49
CA THR A 17 -23.93 13.21 -11.11
C THR A 17 -25.25 12.95 -10.33
N LEU A 18 -25.49 11.69 -9.94
CA LEU A 18 -26.71 11.29 -9.24
C LEU A 18 -26.77 11.81 -7.79
N LEU A 19 -25.61 11.91 -7.11
CA LEU A 19 -25.60 12.33 -5.71
C LEU A 19 -26.07 13.80 -5.53
N PRO A 20 -25.45 14.81 -6.17
CA PRO A 20 -25.91 16.19 -6.01
C PRO A 20 -27.32 16.39 -6.58
N MET A 21 -27.64 15.78 -7.71
CA MET A 21 -29.00 15.82 -8.27
C MET A 21 -30.05 15.25 -7.31
N GLY A 22 -29.76 14.12 -6.68
CA GLY A 22 -30.69 13.52 -5.71
C GLY A 22 -30.80 14.34 -4.43
N ILE A 23 -29.76 15.03 -4.00
CA ILE A 23 -29.81 15.99 -2.88
C ILE A 23 -30.66 17.19 -3.26
N TRP A 24 -30.51 17.74 -4.47
CA TRP A 24 -31.33 18.81 -5.02
C TRP A 24 -32.81 18.42 -5.08
N LEU A 25 -33.15 17.21 -5.59
CA LEU A 25 -34.51 16.68 -5.63
C LEU A 25 -35.12 16.45 -4.23
N ALA A 26 -34.27 16.13 -3.25
CA ALA A 26 -34.64 15.83 -1.88
C ALA A 26 -34.71 17.09 -1.01
N ALA A 27 -34.58 18.29 -1.58
CA ALA A 27 -34.58 19.53 -0.82
C ALA A 27 -35.80 19.58 0.10
N GLY A 28 -35.57 19.53 1.42
CA GLY A 28 -36.61 19.44 2.46
C GLY A 28 -37.19 18.04 2.74
N ALA A 29 -36.78 16.99 2.03
CA ALA A 29 -37.22 15.62 2.30
C ALA A 29 -36.13 14.80 3.02
N GLY A 30 -36.49 14.09 4.08
CA GLY A 30 -35.52 13.38 4.95
C GLY A 30 -34.69 12.25 4.27
N TRP A 31 -35.13 11.73 3.12
CA TRP A 31 -34.41 10.66 2.42
C TRP A 31 -33.09 11.13 1.80
N GLY A 32 -32.95 12.43 1.46
CA GLY A 32 -31.71 12.99 0.94
C GLY A 32 -30.50 12.81 1.86
N ASN A 33 -30.74 12.66 3.17
CA ASN A 33 -29.69 12.44 4.18
C ASN A 33 -28.99 11.08 4.02
N TYR A 34 -29.68 10.09 3.43
CA TYR A 34 -29.18 8.72 3.29
C TYR A 34 -28.82 8.34 1.87
N LEU A 35 -29.06 9.21 0.88
CA LEU A 35 -28.82 8.91 -0.54
C LEU A 35 -27.36 8.49 -0.80
N GLN A 36 -26.40 9.19 -0.21
CA GLN A 36 -24.98 8.85 -0.32
C GLN A 36 -24.68 7.43 0.16
N HIS A 37 -25.31 6.98 1.26
CA HIS A 37 -25.12 5.64 1.81
C HIS A 37 -25.76 4.60 0.89
N ILE A 38 -26.94 4.89 0.37
CA ILE A 38 -27.65 4.03 -0.60
C ILE A 38 -26.79 3.83 -1.84
N LEU A 39 -26.29 4.91 -2.46
CA LEU A 39 -25.46 4.81 -3.65
C LEU A 39 -24.13 4.07 -3.38
N ALA A 40 -23.52 4.28 -2.20
CA ALA A 40 -22.30 3.57 -1.81
C ALA A 40 -22.55 2.05 -1.62
N LEU A 41 -23.65 1.67 -0.98
CA LEU A 41 -24.03 0.27 -0.79
C LEU A 41 -24.43 -0.41 -2.09
N LEU A 42 -25.13 0.30 -2.99
CA LEU A 42 -25.51 -0.21 -4.31
C LEU A 42 -24.30 -0.61 -5.16
N ILE A 43 -23.16 0.08 -5.03
CA ILE A 43 -21.92 -0.35 -5.69
C ILE A 43 -21.36 -1.62 -5.05
N LEU A 44 -21.35 -1.73 -3.73
CA LEU A 44 -20.69 -2.81 -3.00
C LEU A 44 -21.48 -4.13 -3.06
N LEU A 45 -22.81 -4.05 -3.06
CA LEU A 45 -23.70 -5.20 -2.99
C LEU A 45 -23.46 -6.22 -4.12
N PRO A 46 -23.35 -5.85 -5.41
CA PRO A 46 -23.03 -6.80 -6.46
C PRO A 46 -21.68 -7.48 -6.29
N PHE A 47 -20.65 -6.77 -5.83
CA PHE A 47 -19.33 -7.36 -5.56
C PHE A 47 -19.38 -8.43 -4.46
N ILE A 48 -20.20 -8.20 -3.42
CA ILE A 48 -20.39 -9.15 -2.33
C ILE A 48 -21.19 -10.36 -2.80
N LEU A 49 -22.25 -10.18 -3.57
CA LEU A 49 -23.19 -11.25 -3.93
C LEU A 49 -22.76 -12.01 -5.19
N LEU A 50 -22.28 -11.31 -6.22
CA LEU A 50 -22.02 -11.85 -7.54
C LEU A 50 -20.54 -12.10 -7.84
N GLY A 51 -19.62 -11.74 -6.93
CA GLY A 51 -18.18 -11.92 -7.11
C GLY A 51 -17.77 -13.33 -7.56
N PRO A 52 -18.26 -14.42 -6.92
CA PRO A 52 -17.95 -15.79 -7.34
C PRO A 52 -18.48 -16.15 -8.73
N LEU A 53 -19.66 -15.66 -9.06
CA LEU A 53 -20.27 -15.88 -10.39
C LEU A 53 -19.44 -15.18 -11.47
N ALA A 54 -18.99 -13.95 -11.18
CA ALA A 54 -18.12 -13.19 -12.07
C ALA A 54 -16.77 -13.90 -12.28
N GLY A 55 -16.18 -14.45 -11.20
CA GLY A 55 -14.95 -15.25 -11.29
C GLY A 55 -15.13 -16.50 -12.13
N TRP A 56 -16.18 -17.30 -11.87
CA TRP A 56 -16.51 -18.46 -12.67
C TRP A 56 -16.73 -18.13 -14.14
N ALA A 57 -17.45 -17.06 -14.43
CA ALA A 57 -17.68 -16.62 -15.80
C ALA A 57 -16.35 -16.25 -16.50
N SER A 58 -15.44 -15.56 -15.80
CA SER A 58 -14.12 -15.19 -16.31
C SER A 58 -13.22 -16.40 -16.59
N ASP A 59 -13.34 -17.48 -15.81
CA ASP A 59 -12.58 -18.71 -16.00
C ASP A 59 -13.17 -19.57 -17.15
N THR A 60 -14.51 -19.57 -17.29
CA THR A 60 -15.23 -20.45 -18.21
C THR A 60 -15.36 -19.87 -19.61
N PHE A 61 -15.54 -18.56 -19.72
CA PHE A 61 -15.71 -17.87 -20.99
C PHE A 61 -14.46 -17.11 -21.40
N SER A 62 -14.37 -16.76 -22.69
CA SER A 62 -13.31 -15.88 -23.18
C SER A 62 -13.39 -14.53 -22.48
N LYS A 63 -12.31 -14.14 -21.79
CA LYS A 63 -12.21 -12.85 -21.09
C LYS A 63 -12.51 -11.67 -22.01
N THR A 64 -12.03 -11.73 -23.25
CA THR A 64 -12.29 -10.70 -24.27
C THR A 64 -13.77 -10.60 -24.61
N ARG A 65 -14.49 -11.74 -24.70
CA ARG A 65 -15.95 -11.72 -24.95
C ARG A 65 -16.70 -11.12 -23.77
N ILE A 66 -16.30 -11.43 -22.54
CA ILE A 66 -16.89 -10.82 -21.34
C ILE A 66 -16.68 -9.30 -21.34
N ILE A 67 -15.46 -8.84 -21.66
CA ILE A 67 -15.15 -7.40 -21.74
C ILE A 67 -16.03 -6.71 -22.78
N ARG A 68 -16.20 -7.31 -23.97
CA ARG A 68 -17.06 -6.76 -25.03
C ARG A 68 -18.53 -6.72 -24.63
N LEU A 69 -19.04 -7.82 -24.03
CA LEU A 69 -20.43 -7.89 -23.54
C LEU A 69 -20.67 -6.84 -22.45
N ALA A 70 -19.77 -6.73 -21.49
CA ALA A 70 -19.85 -5.73 -20.42
C ALA A 70 -19.84 -4.29 -20.98
N SER A 71 -19.06 -4.02 -22.03
CA SER A 71 -19.05 -2.71 -22.68
C SER A 71 -20.37 -2.41 -23.43
N TRP A 72 -21.02 -3.40 -24.03
CA TRP A 72 -22.35 -3.26 -24.61
C TRP A 72 -23.42 -3.00 -23.56
N ILE A 73 -23.38 -3.74 -22.42
CA ILE A 73 -24.29 -3.51 -21.29
C ILE A 73 -24.10 -2.09 -20.76
N GLN A 74 -22.86 -1.62 -20.60
CA GLN A 74 -22.56 -0.27 -20.15
C GLN A 74 -23.18 0.79 -21.07
N LEU A 75 -23.02 0.64 -22.39
CA LEU A 75 -23.61 1.55 -23.38
C LEU A 75 -25.13 1.55 -23.28
N GLY A 76 -25.76 0.39 -23.17
CA GLY A 76 -27.22 0.26 -23.01
C GLY A 76 -27.73 0.93 -21.73
N VAL A 77 -27.00 0.74 -20.60
CA VAL A 77 -27.33 1.40 -19.33
C VAL A 77 -27.26 2.92 -19.47
N PHE A 78 -26.21 3.47 -20.10
CA PHE A 78 -26.12 4.93 -20.30
C PHE A 78 -27.19 5.47 -21.25
N ALA A 79 -27.65 4.71 -22.25
CA ALA A 79 -28.77 5.09 -23.09
C ALA A 79 -30.09 5.22 -22.26
N VAL A 80 -30.30 4.28 -21.31
CA VAL A 80 -31.44 4.36 -20.38
C VAL A 80 -31.27 5.52 -19.40
N VAL A 81 -30.08 5.76 -18.86
CA VAL A 81 -29.81 6.91 -18.00
C VAL A 81 -30.07 8.22 -18.73
N PHE A 82 -29.64 8.34 -19.99
CA PHE A 82 -29.95 9.51 -20.83
C PHE A 82 -31.47 9.72 -20.97
N TYR A 83 -32.23 8.65 -21.19
CA TYR A 83 -33.69 8.70 -21.21
C TYR A 83 -34.26 9.16 -19.85
N CYS A 84 -33.73 8.65 -18.74
CA CYS A 84 -34.14 9.08 -17.37
C CYS A 84 -33.94 10.59 -17.15
N PHE A 85 -32.83 11.15 -17.64
CA PHE A 85 -32.55 12.58 -17.54
C PHE A 85 -33.47 13.43 -18.40
N LYS A 86 -33.93 12.88 -19.55
CA LYS A 86 -34.90 13.54 -20.43
C LYS A 86 -36.33 13.51 -19.87
N THR A 87 -36.67 12.45 -19.14
CA THR A 87 -38.02 12.23 -18.57
C THR A 87 -38.10 12.54 -17.08
N GLU A 88 -37.02 13.01 -16.50
CA GLU A 88 -36.92 13.40 -15.08
C GLU A 88 -37.28 12.25 -14.09
N PHE A 89 -36.95 11.00 -14.48
CA PHE A 89 -37.30 9.83 -13.67
C PHE A 89 -36.12 9.29 -12.86
N PHE A 90 -35.89 9.87 -11.69
CA PHE A 90 -34.75 9.59 -10.80
C PHE A 90 -34.66 8.13 -10.29
N PRO A 91 -35.75 7.45 -9.85
CA PRO A 91 -35.65 6.08 -9.36
C PRO A 91 -35.07 5.11 -10.38
N LEU A 92 -35.41 5.27 -11.68
CA LEU A 92 -34.84 4.44 -12.73
C LEU A 92 -33.35 4.76 -13.00
N ALA A 93 -32.95 6.02 -12.85
CA ALA A 93 -31.54 6.40 -12.95
C ALA A 93 -30.70 5.74 -11.84
N VAL A 94 -31.22 5.66 -10.62
CA VAL A 94 -30.57 4.93 -9.49
C VAL A 94 -30.56 3.42 -9.75
N ALA A 95 -31.63 2.85 -10.31
CA ALA A 95 -31.64 1.44 -10.72
C ALA A 95 -30.59 1.16 -11.80
N CYS A 96 -30.44 2.05 -12.78
CA CYS A 96 -29.41 1.97 -13.81
C CYS A 96 -27.99 1.99 -13.19
N PHE A 97 -27.76 2.78 -12.17
CA PHE A 97 -26.49 2.79 -11.44
C PHE A 97 -26.20 1.44 -10.75
N PHE A 98 -27.20 0.77 -10.19
CA PHE A 98 -27.05 -0.58 -9.67
C PHE A 98 -26.72 -1.61 -10.77
N PHE A 99 -27.37 -1.53 -11.93
CA PHE A 99 -27.02 -2.39 -13.06
C PHE A 99 -25.60 -2.14 -13.59
N LEU A 100 -25.12 -0.90 -13.53
CA LEU A 100 -23.73 -0.56 -13.85
C LEU A 100 -22.76 -1.20 -12.84
N ALA A 101 -23.12 -1.25 -11.56
CA ALA A 101 -22.32 -1.94 -10.52
C ALA A 101 -22.28 -3.46 -10.74
N ILE A 102 -23.38 -4.08 -11.20
CA ILE A 102 -23.41 -5.49 -11.60
C ILE A 102 -22.46 -5.72 -12.79
N GLN A 103 -22.53 -4.87 -13.80
CA GLN A 103 -21.65 -4.94 -14.98
C GLN A 103 -20.17 -4.81 -14.58
N SER A 104 -19.83 -3.86 -13.72
CA SER A 104 -18.47 -3.66 -13.20
C SER A 104 -17.97 -4.86 -12.38
N THR A 105 -18.87 -5.52 -11.64
CA THR A 105 -18.55 -6.75 -10.89
C THR A 105 -18.17 -7.89 -11.85
N ILE A 106 -18.95 -8.11 -12.91
CA ILE A 106 -18.70 -9.16 -13.92
C ILE A 106 -17.41 -8.88 -14.69
N LEU A 107 -17.15 -7.61 -14.99
CA LEU A 107 -15.95 -7.18 -15.72
C LEU A 107 -14.66 -7.34 -14.89
N SER A 108 -14.73 -7.18 -13.58
CA SER A 108 -13.56 -7.07 -12.69
C SER A 108 -12.58 -8.26 -12.78
N PRO A 109 -12.99 -9.54 -12.66
CA PRO A 109 -12.06 -10.67 -12.78
C PRO A 109 -11.55 -10.87 -14.21
N ALA A 110 -12.38 -10.62 -15.23
CA ALA A 110 -11.97 -10.76 -16.63
C ALA A 110 -10.84 -9.78 -16.99
N LYS A 111 -10.95 -8.51 -16.59
CA LYS A 111 -9.92 -7.50 -16.82
C LYS A 111 -8.62 -7.75 -16.03
N SER A 112 -8.72 -8.26 -14.80
CA SER A 112 -7.55 -8.60 -14.01
C SER A 112 -6.83 -9.84 -14.55
N GLY A 113 -7.60 -10.84 -14.99
CA GLY A 113 -7.07 -12.07 -15.58
C GLY A 113 -6.40 -11.86 -16.93
N ILE A 114 -6.91 -10.96 -17.78
CA ILE A 114 -6.35 -10.71 -19.12
C ILE A 114 -4.94 -10.07 -19.06
N ILE A 115 -4.58 -9.38 -17.99
CA ILE A 115 -3.25 -8.79 -17.83
C ILE A 115 -2.18 -9.88 -17.87
N LYS A 116 -2.38 -10.98 -17.12
CA LYS A 116 -1.44 -12.11 -17.11
C LYS A 116 -1.26 -12.71 -18.51
N ASP A 117 -2.36 -12.81 -19.26
CA ASP A 117 -2.35 -13.36 -20.61
C ASP A 117 -1.61 -12.45 -21.61
N LEU A 118 -1.61 -11.12 -21.38
CA LEU A 118 -0.97 -10.13 -22.25
C LEU A 118 0.51 -9.89 -21.93
N VAL A 119 0.92 -9.89 -20.65
CA VAL A 119 2.29 -9.49 -20.25
C VAL A 119 3.13 -10.62 -19.66
N GLY A 120 2.55 -11.79 -19.45
CA GLY A 120 3.21 -12.94 -18.81
C GLY A 120 3.40 -12.77 -17.30
N SER A 121 3.85 -13.85 -16.64
CA SER A 121 3.99 -13.89 -15.17
C SER A 121 5.12 -12.97 -14.66
N SER A 122 6.20 -12.79 -15.43
CA SER A 122 7.37 -11.99 -15.01
C SER A 122 7.09 -10.49 -14.88
N ARG A 123 6.14 -9.95 -15.65
CA ARG A 123 5.78 -8.53 -15.65
C ARG A 123 4.41 -8.25 -15.02
N LEU A 124 3.75 -9.28 -14.49
CA LEU A 124 2.39 -9.19 -13.97
C LEU A 124 2.26 -8.17 -12.82
N GLY A 125 3.20 -8.18 -11.87
CA GLY A 125 3.19 -7.26 -10.72
C GLY A 125 3.28 -5.80 -11.15
N PHE A 126 4.21 -5.48 -12.06
CA PHE A 126 4.37 -4.13 -12.60
C PHE A 126 3.12 -3.67 -13.37
N ALA A 127 2.60 -4.50 -14.27
CA ALA A 127 1.43 -4.17 -15.07
C ALA A 127 0.16 -3.99 -14.21
N SER A 128 -0.03 -4.83 -13.19
CA SER A 128 -1.14 -4.71 -12.23
C SER A 128 -1.03 -3.44 -11.39
N GLY A 129 0.19 -3.08 -10.94
CA GLY A 129 0.44 -1.84 -10.21
C GLY A 129 0.09 -0.59 -11.03
N ILE A 130 0.54 -0.53 -12.29
CA ILE A 130 0.22 0.57 -13.20
C ILE A 130 -1.29 0.62 -13.46
N MET A 131 -1.95 -0.51 -13.70
CA MET A 131 -3.39 -0.55 -13.91
C MET A 131 -4.14 -0.01 -12.69
N GLN A 132 -3.73 -0.38 -11.49
CA GLN A 132 -4.33 0.10 -10.25
C GLN A 132 -4.15 1.62 -10.09
N MET A 133 -2.96 2.14 -10.39
CA MET A 133 -2.69 3.58 -10.38
C MET A 133 -3.63 4.33 -11.33
N PHE A 134 -3.73 3.91 -12.59
CA PHE A 134 -4.63 4.52 -13.55
C PHE A 134 -6.10 4.42 -13.14
N THR A 135 -6.50 3.32 -12.47
CA THR A 135 -7.86 3.17 -11.95
C THR A 135 -8.16 4.20 -10.86
N ILE A 136 -7.24 4.39 -9.90
CA ILE A 136 -7.39 5.38 -8.82
C ILE A 136 -7.45 6.80 -9.40
N VAL A 137 -6.54 7.13 -10.31
CA VAL A 137 -6.55 8.45 -10.98
C VAL A 137 -7.87 8.69 -11.71
N ALA A 138 -8.39 7.70 -12.43
CA ALA A 138 -9.63 7.81 -13.15
C ALA A 138 -10.86 7.98 -12.22
N ILE A 139 -10.88 7.25 -11.08
CA ILE A 139 -11.88 7.41 -10.03
C ILE A 139 -11.89 8.85 -9.51
N LEU A 140 -10.74 9.37 -9.11
CA LEU A 140 -10.60 10.73 -8.58
C LEU A 140 -10.96 11.79 -9.62
N THR A 141 -10.50 11.62 -10.86
CA THR A 141 -10.81 12.53 -11.96
C THR A 141 -12.31 12.55 -12.26
N GLY A 142 -12.97 11.38 -12.26
CA GLY A 142 -14.42 11.28 -12.46
C GLY A 142 -15.21 12.05 -11.40
N GLN A 143 -14.82 11.93 -10.13
CA GLN A 143 -15.44 12.64 -9.01
C GLN A 143 -15.24 14.17 -9.13
N ILE A 144 -13.99 14.59 -9.34
CA ILE A 144 -13.60 16.00 -9.33
C ILE A 144 -14.19 16.74 -10.54
N VAL A 145 -13.97 16.22 -11.74
CA VAL A 145 -14.41 16.87 -12.99
C VAL A 145 -15.94 17.00 -13.02
N ILE A 146 -16.64 15.94 -12.67
CA ILE A 146 -18.11 15.97 -12.70
C ILE A 146 -18.65 16.87 -11.59
N GLY A 147 -18.08 16.84 -10.40
CA GLY A 147 -18.51 17.73 -9.32
C GLY A 147 -18.43 19.20 -9.70
N PHE A 148 -17.27 19.67 -10.20
CA PHE A 148 -17.13 21.04 -10.66
C PHE A 148 -18.05 21.38 -11.84
N TRP A 149 -18.17 20.45 -12.79
CA TRP A 149 -18.98 20.69 -13.98
C TRP A 149 -20.46 20.77 -13.66
N TYR A 150 -20.96 19.83 -12.82
CA TYR A 150 -22.34 19.83 -12.35
C TYR A 150 -22.68 21.14 -11.63
N THR A 151 -21.89 21.55 -10.62
CA THR A 151 -22.08 22.81 -9.89
C THR A 151 -22.11 24.01 -10.80
N GLY A 152 -21.16 24.15 -11.72
CA GLY A 152 -21.11 25.31 -12.64
C GLY A 152 -22.31 25.39 -13.58
N ARG A 153 -22.94 24.25 -13.91
CA ARG A 153 -24.16 24.21 -14.69
C ARG A 153 -25.41 24.45 -13.84
N GLU A 154 -25.50 23.82 -12.68
CA GLU A 154 -26.64 23.98 -11.76
C GLU A 154 -26.78 25.44 -11.32
N ALA A 155 -25.66 26.10 -10.98
CA ALA A 155 -25.64 27.54 -10.64
C ALA A 155 -26.12 28.45 -11.78
N ARG A 156 -25.94 28.03 -13.03
CA ARG A 156 -26.39 28.83 -14.20
C ARG A 156 -27.81 28.54 -14.63
N LEU A 157 -28.26 27.29 -14.50
CA LEU A 157 -29.54 26.84 -15.04
C LEU A 157 -30.63 26.77 -13.99
N GLY A 158 -30.28 26.71 -12.69
CA GLY A 158 -31.24 26.57 -11.58
C GLY A 158 -31.99 25.23 -11.56
N ASP A 159 -31.56 24.27 -12.36
CA ASP A 159 -32.24 23.00 -12.56
C ASP A 159 -31.23 21.85 -12.55
N GLY A 160 -31.36 20.93 -11.59
CA GLY A 160 -30.46 19.79 -11.41
C GLY A 160 -30.49 18.79 -12.58
N TRP A 161 -31.65 18.61 -13.24
CA TRP A 161 -31.76 17.74 -14.41
C TRP A 161 -30.99 18.29 -15.61
N GLN A 162 -31.18 19.58 -15.91
CA GLN A 162 -30.46 20.25 -16.98
C GLN A 162 -28.97 20.35 -16.67
N ALA A 163 -28.60 20.53 -15.41
CA ALA A 163 -27.21 20.55 -14.98
C ALA A 163 -26.50 19.20 -15.27
N GLY A 164 -27.14 18.08 -14.95
CA GLY A 164 -26.61 16.73 -15.16
C GLY A 164 -26.69 16.22 -16.60
N PHE A 165 -27.54 16.81 -17.46
CA PHE A 165 -27.80 16.30 -18.82
C PHE A 165 -26.55 16.23 -19.70
N LEU A 166 -25.77 17.30 -19.78
CA LEU A 166 -24.54 17.31 -20.58
C LEU A 166 -23.43 16.41 -20.02
N PRO A 167 -23.15 16.36 -18.70
CA PRO A 167 -22.30 15.33 -18.10
C PRO A 167 -22.69 13.90 -18.53
N ILE A 168 -23.97 13.55 -18.51
CA ILE A 168 -24.43 12.20 -18.92
C ILE A 168 -24.15 11.92 -20.40
N ILE A 169 -24.31 12.89 -21.31
CA ILE A 169 -23.94 12.72 -22.73
C ILE A 169 -22.44 12.40 -22.84
N VAL A 170 -21.59 13.13 -22.14
CA VAL A 170 -20.12 12.94 -22.22
C VAL A 170 -19.70 11.60 -21.61
N ILE A 171 -20.31 11.19 -20.50
CA ILE A 171 -20.09 9.86 -19.91
C ILE A 171 -20.57 8.77 -20.89
N GLY A 172 -21.73 8.95 -21.53
CA GLY A 172 -22.24 8.06 -22.59
C GLY A 172 -21.29 7.95 -23.78
N PHE A 173 -20.69 9.05 -24.21
CA PHE A 173 -19.62 9.03 -25.22
C PHE A 173 -18.39 8.26 -24.71
N GLY A 174 -18.02 8.42 -23.46
CA GLY A 174 -16.98 7.60 -22.81
C GLY A 174 -17.30 6.10 -22.86
N ALA A 175 -18.57 5.69 -22.75
CA ALA A 175 -18.97 4.29 -22.92
C ALA A 175 -18.78 3.80 -24.37
N VAL A 176 -19.00 4.64 -25.36
CA VAL A 176 -18.68 4.33 -26.77
C VAL A 176 -17.18 4.12 -26.95
N VAL A 177 -16.35 5.00 -26.37
CA VAL A 177 -14.89 4.86 -26.40
C VAL A 177 -14.46 3.54 -25.72
N THR A 178 -15.08 3.18 -24.60
CA THR A 178 -14.84 1.89 -23.91
C THR A 178 -15.15 0.71 -24.83
N LEU A 179 -16.27 0.77 -25.56
CA LEU A 179 -16.67 -0.27 -26.51
C LEU A 179 -15.66 -0.40 -27.66
N ILE A 180 -15.20 0.69 -28.24
CA ILE A 180 -14.19 0.70 -29.32
C ILE A 180 -12.89 0.07 -28.78
N MET A 181 -12.44 0.47 -27.59
CA MET A 181 -11.25 -0.13 -26.94
C MET A 181 -11.43 -1.63 -26.66
N ALA A 182 -12.63 -2.08 -26.30
CA ALA A 182 -12.91 -3.51 -26.08
C ALA A 182 -12.76 -4.34 -27.35
N TYR A 183 -13.09 -3.78 -28.51
CA TYR A 183 -12.92 -4.44 -29.82
C TYR A 183 -11.47 -4.41 -30.31
N SER A 184 -10.65 -3.48 -29.85
CA SER A 184 -9.21 -3.44 -30.16
C SER A 184 -8.42 -4.54 -29.45
N ILE A 185 -8.99 -5.22 -28.44
CA ILE A 185 -8.33 -6.32 -27.74
C ILE A 185 -8.49 -7.62 -28.54
N HIS A 186 -7.36 -8.31 -28.81
CA HIS A 186 -7.38 -9.63 -29.45
C HIS A 186 -8.19 -10.64 -28.64
N VAL A 187 -8.91 -11.53 -29.36
CA VAL A 187 -9.72 -12.57 -28.71
C VAL A 187 -8.81 -13.63 -28.11
N ILE A 188 -8.81 -13.71 -26.78
CA ILE A 188 -8.11 -14.75 -26.01
C ILE A 188 -9.11 -15.89 -25.77
N PRO A 189 -8.80 -17.14 -26.19
CA PRO A 189 -9.69 -18.27 -25.98
C PRO A 189 -9.93 -18.56 -24.49
N ALA A 190 -11.03 -19.23 -24.17
CA ALA A 190 -11.31 -19.69 -22.80
C ALA A 190 -10.25 -20.72 -22.36
N GLN A 191 -9.77 -20.62 -21.12
CA GLN A 191 -8.71 -21.48 -20.62
C GLN A 191 -9.22 -22.84 -20.10
N ALA A 192 -10.43 -22.90 -19.54
CA ALA A 192 -11.03 -24.13 -19.04
C ALA A 192 -12.56 -24.03 -19.03
N LYS A 193 -13.25 -25.16 -19.27
CA LYS A 193 -14.69 -25.26 -19.03
C LYS A 193 -14.92 -25.80 -17.62
N ARG A 194 -15.34 -24.92 -16.70
CA ARG A 194 -15.72 -25.33 -15.35
C ARG A 194 -17.23 -25.50 -15.24
N PRO A 195 -17.76 -26.65 -14.78
CA PRO A 195 -19.18 -26.83 -14.61
C PRO A 195 -19.73 -25.86 -13.56
N PHE A 196 -20.93 -25.35 -13.80
CA PHE A 196 -21.64 -24.55 -12.82
C PHE A 196 -22.12 -25.44 -11.67
N THR A 197 -21.76 -25.12 -10.45
CA THR A 197 -22.24 -25.83 -9.24
C THR A 197 -22.93 -24.83 -8.30
N LYS A 198 -24.01 -25.25 -7.63
CA LYS A 198 -24.74 -24.37 -6.69
C LYS A 198 -23.85 -23.86 -5.55
N GLY A 199 -22.83 -24.64 -5.16
CA GLY A 199 -21.83 -24.22 -4.16
C GLY A 199 -20.95 -23.03 -4.60
N LEU A 200 -20.95 -22.70 -5.91
CA LEU A 200 -20.19 -21.57 -6.43
C LEU A 200 -20.62 -20.25 -5.82
N LEU A 201 -21.92 -20.04 -5.60
CA LEU A 201 -22.46 -18.77 -5.05
C LEU A 201 -21.92 -18.45 -3.64
N ILE A 202 -21.50 -19.47 -2.90
CA ILE A 202 -20.95 -19.31 -1.54
C ILE A 202 -19.46 -19.60 -1.47
N SER A 203 -18.80 -19.90 -2.60
CA SER A 203 -17.39 -20.33 -2.62
C SER A 203 -16.42 -19.26 -2.09
N HIS A 204 -16.75 -17.98 -2.23
CA HIS A 204 -15.92 -16.87 -1.72
C HIS A 204 -15.90 -16.77 -0.19
N PHE A 205 -16.91 -17.31 0.51
CA PHE A 205 -16.82 -17.46 1.97
C PHE A 205 -15.81 -18.56 2.35
N GLY A 206 -15.67 -19.60 1.52
CA GLY A 206 -14.61 -20.60 1.65
C GLY A 206 -13.23 -20.00 1.41
N GLN A 207 -13.08 -19.14 0.39
CA GLN A 207 -11.83 -18.39 0.11
C GLN A 207 -11.48 -17.44 1.26
N LEU A 208 -12.46 -16.73 1.80
CA LEU A 208 -12.30 -15.92 3.02
C LEU A 208 -11.87 -16.81 4.20
N GLY A 209 -12.47 -17.98 4.37
CA GLY A 209 -12.09 -18.95 5.40
C GLY A 209 -10.63 -19.41 5.27
N GLN A 210 -10.14 -19.66 4.04
CA GLN A 210 -8.73 -20.00 3.78
C GLN A 210 -7.79 -18.86 4.15
N LEU A 211 -8.12 -17.63 3.74
CA LEU A 211 -7.37 -16.42 4.09
C LEU A 211 -7.22 -16.26 5.61
N LEU A 212 -8.30 -16.53 6.35
CA LEU A 212 -8.33 -16.33 7.80
C LEU A 212 -7.60 -17.43 8.60
N LYS A 213 -7.28 -18.58 8.00
CA LYS A 213 -6.53 -19.66 8.67
C LYS A 213 -5.08 -19.30 8.95
N SER A 214 -4.39 -18.70 8.00
CA SER A 214 -3.00 -18.25 8.16
C SER A 214 -2.93 -16.96 8.96
N ARG A 215 -2.18 -16.95 10.07
CA ARG A 215 -2.02 -15.75 10.90
C ARG A 215 -1.43 -14.55 10.15
N PRO A 216 -0.33 -14.69 9.37
CA PRO A 216 0.21 -13.57 8.58
C PRO A 216 -0.80 -13.04 7.58
N LEU A 217 -1.43 -13.89 6.77
CA LEU A 217 -2.39 -13.50 5.74
C LEU A 217 -3.63 -12.84 6.36
N ARG A 218 -4.15 -13.40 7.46
CA ARG A 218 -5.29 -12.82 8.19
C ARG A 218 -5.02 -11.41 8.67
N LEU A 219 -3.87 -11.19 9.35
CA LEU A 219 -3.53 -9.88 9.89
C LEU A 219 -3.32 -8.85 8.78
N THR A 220 -2.67 -9.26 7.70
CA THR A 220 -2.44 -8.43 6.53
C THR A 220 -3.77 -8.05 5.86
N ALA A 221 -4.66 -9.03 5.64
CA ALA A 221 -5.95 -8.79 5.03
C ALA A 221 -6.87 -7.89 5.89
N LEU A 222 -6.85 -8.06 7.22
CA LEU A 222 -7.55 -7.16 8.15
C LEU A 222 -7.00 -5.73 8.09
N GLY A 223 -5.69 -5.56 7.96
CA GLY A 223 -5.07 -4.25 7.77
C GLY A 223 -5.50 -3.59 6.45
N ILE A 224 -5.54 -4.37 5.35
CA ILE A 224 -6.03 -3.88 4.05
C ILE A 224 -7.52 -3.51 4.13
N ALA A 225 -8.33 -4.36 4.77
CA ALA A 225 -9.75 -4.10 4.98
C ALA A 225 -9.99 -2.83 5.82
N TYR A 226 -9.15 -2.60 6.85
CA TYR A 226 -9.18 -1.35 7.62
C TYR A 226 -8.89 -0.12 6.75
N PHE A 227 -7.89 -0.18 5.87
CA PHE A 227 -7.60 0.92 4.92
C PHE A 227 -8.82 1.27 4.08
N TRP A 228 -9.48 0.26 3.49
CA TRP A 228 -10.67 0.48 2.67
C TRP A 228 -11.87 0.99 3.47
N ALA A 229 -12.08 0.45 4.69
CA ALA A 229 -13.13 0.92 5.60
C ALA A 229 -12.90 2.37 6.04
N PHE A 230 -11.65 2.73 6.39
CA PHE A 230 -11.27 4.09 6.76
C PHE A 230 -11.50 5.06 5.60
N GLY A 231 -11.08 4.71 4.38
CA GLY A 231 -11.31 5.53 3.20
C GLY A 231 -12.79 5.76 2.90
N ALA A 232 -13.61 4.70 2.98
CA ALA A 232 -15.07 4.80 2.83
C ALA A 232 -15.70 5.67 3.92
N PHE A 233 -15.26 5.52 5.16
CA PHE A 233 -15.76 6.32 6.28
C PHE A 233 -15.43 7.81 6.11
N VAL A 234 -14.17 8.15 5.79
CA VAL A 234 -13.74 9.53 5.53
C VAL A 234 -14.53 10.15 4.37
N GLN A 235 -14.76 9.38 3.30
CA GLN A 235 -15.57 9.82 2.16
C GLN A 235 -16.99 10.16 2.61
N MET A 236 -17.63 9.30 3.40
CA MET A 236 -19.01 9.54 3.88
C MET A 236 -19.09 10.76 4.81
N VAL A 237 -18.14 10.92 5.74
CA VAL A 237 -18.11 12.09 6.62
C VAL A 237 -17.86 13.38 5.82
N SER A 238 -17.00 13.33 4.80
CA SER A 238 -16.77 14.50 3.92
C SER A 238 -18.03 14.92 3.17
N VAL A 239 -18.84 13.97 2.70
CA VAL A 239 -20.15 14.28 2.09
C VAL A 239 -21.10 14.92 3.11
N THR A 240 -21.10 14.43 4.36
CA THR A 240 -21.90 15.03 5.43
C THR A 240 -21.47 16.47 5.71
N ILE A 241 -20.16 16.76 5.77
CA ILE A 241 -19.65 18.12 5.95
C ILE A 241 -20.10 19.03 4.82
N SER A 242 -19.91 18.59 3.56
CA SER A 242 -20.33 19.40 2.40
C SER A 242 -21.84 19.65 2.40
N LYS A 243 -22.64 18.68 2.87
CA LYS A 243 -24.08 18.85 2.99
C LYS A 243 -24.45 19.82 4.12
N ASP A 244 -23.82 19.71 5.30
CA ASP A 244 -24.07 20.61 6.42
C ASP A 244 -23.74 22.08 6.08
N LEU A 245 -22.73 22.30 5.18
CA LEU A 245 -22.33 23.63 4.75
C LEU A 245 -23.21 24.20 3.61
N TYR A 246 -23.69 23.33 2.71
CA TYR A 246 -24.29 23.71 1.42
C TYR A 246 -25.54 22.88 1.13
N ASP A 247 -26.45 22.73 2.12
CA ASP A 247 -27.71 21.99 1.91
C ASP A 247 -28.60 22.74 0.91
N GLY A 248 -28.88 22.11 -0.22
CA GLY A 248 -29.65 22.72 -1.31
C GLY A 248 -28.88 23.74 -2.17
N ASP A 249 -27.61 24.03 -1.87
CA ASP A 249 -26.77 24.92 -2.68
C ASP A 249 -26.00 24.13 -3.73
N PRO A 250 -25.93 24.61 -5.01
CA PRO A 250 -25.13 24.00 -6.07
C PRO A 250 -23.65 23.80 -5.68
N TYR A 251 -23.11 24.61 -4.77
CA TYR A 251 -21.72 24.53 -4.35
C TYR A 251 -21.38 23.23 -3.58
N PHE A 252 -22.37 22.47 -3.13
CA PHE A 252 -22.21 21.15 -2.50
C PHE A 252 -21.24 20.24 -3.28
N ALA A 253 -21.48 20.08 -4.60
CA ALA A 253 -20.67 19.17 -5.42
C ALA A 253 -19.22 19.66 -5.59
N THR A 254 -19.01 20.97 -5.64
CA THR A 254 -17.68 21.61 -5.68
C THR A 254 -16.94 21.40 -4.36
N SER A 255 -17.58 21.67 -3.22
CA SER A 255 -17.02 21.44 -1.87
C SER A 255 -16.58 19.98 -1.71
N GLN A 256 -17.46 19.04 -2.03
CA GLN A 256 -17.16 17.61 -2.01
C GLN A 256 -15.98 17.24 -2.93
N SER A 257 -15.90 17.84 -4.12
CA SER A 257 -14.82 17.59 -5.08
C SER A 257 -13.46 18.06 -4.54
N TRP A 258 -13.38 19.23 -3.91
CA TRP A 258 -12.17 19.72 -3.26
C TRP A 258 -11.72 18.82 -2.11
N MET A 259 -12.65 18.35 -1.27
CA MET A 259 -12.33 17.42 -0.18
C MET A 259 -11.76 16.11 -0.72
N MET A 260 -12.35 15.55 -1.80
CA MET A 260 -11.86 14.34 -2.45
C MET A 260 -10.53 14.56 -3.16
N CYS A 261 -10.32 15.75 -3.75
CA CYS A 261 -9.02 16.12 -4.33
C CYS A 261 -7.91 16.14 -3.28
N ALA A 262 -8.17 16.72 -2.10
CA ALA A 262 -7.22 16.77 -1.00
C ALA A 262 -6.88 15.35 -0.49
N ALA A 263 -7.88 14.54 -0.14
CA ALA A 263 -7.69 13.17 0.35
C ALA A 263 -6.98 12.29 -0.71
N GLY A 264 -7.45 12.36 -1.95
CA GLY A 264 -6.89 11.59 -3.06
C GLY A 264 -5.47 12.02 -3.45
N GLY A 265 -5.18 13.32 -3.42
CA GLY A 265 -3.83 13.87 -3.60
C GLY A 265 -2.88 13.36 -2.52
N GLY A 266 -3.35 13.30 -1.27
CA GLY A 266 -2.62 12.69 -0.17
C GLY A 266 -2.31 11.21 -0.43
N ILE A 267 -3.31 10.42 -0.85
CA ILE A 267 -3.12 9.00 -1.21
C ILE A 267 -2.08 8.87 -2.34
N ALA A 268 -2.16 9.69 -3.37
CA ALA A 268 -1.23 9.64 -4.50
C ALA A 268 0.21 9.92 -4.06
N LEU A 269 0.45 11.00 -3.32
CA LEU A 269 1.76 11.35 -2.79
C LEU A 269 2.30 10.28 -1.84
N GLY A 270 1.47 9.80 -0.91
CA GLY A 270 1.83 8.74 0.02
C GLY A 270 2.16 7.43 -0.69
N SER A 271 1.41 7.07 -1.74
CA SER A 271 1.68 5.86 -2.54
C SER A 271 3.00 5.94 -3.30
N ILE A 272 3.31 7.09 -3.91
CA ILE A 272 4.58 7.31 -4.62
C ILE A 272 5.76 7.18 -3.66
N LEU A 273 5.72 7.91 -2.53
CA LEU A 273 6.80 7.87 -1.54
C LEU A 273 6.90 6.50 -0.87
N GLY A 274 5.76 5.87 -0.54
CA GLY A 274 5.71 4.51 -0.02
C GLY A 274 6.32 3.49 -0.98
N ALA A 275 5.99 3.58 -2.28
CA ALA A 275 6.56 2.70 -3.30
C ALA A 275 8.07 2.92 -3.48
N MET A 276 8.56 4.17 -3.43
CA MET A 276 10.00 4.48 -3.50
C MET A 276 10.77 3.86 -2.33
N ILE A 277 10.23 3.91 -1.12
CA ILE A 277 10.84 3.31 0.08
C ILE A 277 10.84 1.77 -0.03
N ASN A 278 9.76 1.18 -0.56
CA ASN A 278 9.61 -0.28 -0.73
C ASN A 278 10.31 -0.85 -1.98
N LYS A 279 11.09 -0.06 -2.73
CA LYS A 279 11.66 -0.47 -4.02
C LYS A 279 12.59 -1.68 -3.93
N ARG A 280 13.37 -1.83 -2.87
CA ARG A 280 14.37 -2.91 -2.70
C ARG A 280 13.90 -4.03 -1.78
N HIS A 281 13.07 -3.72 -0.80
CA HIS A 281 12.51 -4.66 0.19
C HIS A 281 11.21 -4.10 0.75
N ILE A 282 10.35 -4.96 1.25
CA ILE A 282 9.08 -4.56 1.84
C ILE A 282 9.34 -3.97 3.23
N GLU A 283 9.12 -2.67 3.40
CA GLU A 283 9.36 -1.95 4.66
C GLU A 283 8.08 -1.86 5.50
N LEU A 284 7.79 -2.93 6.26
CA LEU A 284 6.61 -2.98 7.12
C LEU A 284 6.63 -1.96 8.27
N GLY A 285 7.76 -1.31 8.54
CA GLY A 285 7.86 -0.22 9.50
C GLY A 285 7.05 1.03 9.13
N LEU A 286 6.70 1.19 7.85
CA LEU A 286 5.83 2.27 7.39
C LEU A 286 4.39 2.17 7.91
N ASN A 287 3.90 0.96 8.22
CA ASN A 287 2.51 0.77 8.68
C ASN A 287 2.21 1.55 9.97
N PRO A 288 3.00 1.40 11.07
CA PRO A 288 2.78 2.21 12.26
C PRO A 288 2.90 3.71 12.00
N LEU A 289 3.86 4.14 11.15
CA LEU A 289 4.02 5.55 10.78
C LEU A 289 2.78 6.07 10.05
N GLY A 290 2.26 5.30 9.08
CA GLY A 290 1.01 5.60 8.39
C GLY A 290 -0.16 5.75 9.35
N GLY A 291 -0.30 4.84 10.31
CA GLY A 291 -1.34 4.90 11.35
C GLY A 291 -1.22 6.14 12.26
N ILE A 292 0.00 6.53 12.65
CA ILE A 292 0.25 7.77 13.42
C ILE A 292 -0.18 8.99 12.61
N ILE A 293 0.17 9.04 11.33
CA ILE A 293 -0.23 10.15 10.45
C ILE A 293 -1.75 10.19 10.28
N MET A 294 -2.41 9.05 10.05
CA MET A 294 -3.87 8.98 9.97
C MET A 294 -4.55 9.50 11.23
N MET A 295 -4.05 9.11 12.41
CA MET A 295 -4.53 9.58 13.70
C MET A 295 -4.39 11.10 13.83
N ALA A 296 -3.17 11.62 13.64
CA ALA A 296 -2.88 13.05 13.80
C ALA A 296 -3.68 13.89 12.80
N ALA A 297 -3.76 13.43 11.55
CA ALA A 297 -4.51 14.09 10.49
C ALA A 297 -6.02 14.08 10.76
N SER A 298 -6.59 12.97 11.25
CA SER A 298 -8.01 12.90 11.62
C SER A 298 -8.35 13.86 12.78
N ILE A 299 -7.45 13.99 13.76
CA ILE A 299 -7.56 15.01 14.82
C ILE A 299 -7.49 16.42 14.20
N GLY A 300 -6.55 16.65 13.30
CA GLY A 300 -6.42 17.90 12.57
C GLY A 300 -7.72 18.30 11.84
N VAL A 301 -8.34 17.36 11.10
CA VAL A 301 -9.62 17.60 10.42
C VAL A 301 -10.72 17.93 11.43
N ALA A 302 -10.78 17.21 12.58
CA ALA A 302 -11.82 17.40 13.61
C ALA A 302 -11.81 18.80 14.24
N PHE A 303 -10.65 19.45 14.32
CA PHE A 303 -10.49 20.77 14.94
C PHE A 303 -10.28 21.91 13.94
N ALA A 304 -10.05 21.62 12.68
CA ALA A 304 -9.93 22.64 11.63
C ALA A 304 -11.31 23.20 11.27
N VAL A 305 -11.33 24.49 10.92
CA VAL A 305 -12.52 25.10 10.31
C VAL A 305 -12.70 24.44 8.93
N PRO A 306 -13.90 23.92 8.62
CA PRO A 306 -14.18 23.35 7.31
C PRO A 306 -13.74 24.28 6.16
N GLU A 307 -13.19 23.71 5.10
CA GLU A 307 -12.68 24.40 3.90
C GLU A 307 -11.50 25.34 4.11
N SER A 308 -10.95 25.44 5.33
CA SER A 308 -9.69 26.14 5.56
C SER A 308 -8.49 25.38 4.97
N ALA A 309 -7.36 26.09 4.77
CA ALA A 309 -6.12 25.46 4.33
C ALA A 309 -5.66 24.34 5.29
N LEU A 310 -5.86 24.52 6.60
CA LEU A 310 -5.56 23.50 7.60
C LEU A 310 -6.46 22.28 7.44
N PHE A 311 -7.76 22.47 7.17
CA PHE A 311 -8.70 21.38 6.92
C PHE A 311 -8.27 20.54 5.71
N TYR A 312 -7.99 21.16 4.58
CA TYR A 312 -7.56 20.45 3.37
C TYR A 312 -6.21 19.76 3.53
N THR A 313 -5.25 20.40 4.19
CA THR A 313 -3.95 19.77 4.47
C THR A 313 -4.07 18.59 5.44
N ALA A 314 -4.90 18.70 6.45
CA ALA A 314 -5.20 17.59 7.36
C ALA A 314 -5.93 16.46 6.64
N LEU A 315 -6.89 16.77 5.77
CA LEU A 315 -7.60 15.78 4.97
C LEU A 315 -6.65 15.07 3.98
N ALA A 316 -5.73 15.80 3.34
CA ALA A 316 -4.65 15.20 2.54
C ALA A 316 -3.74 14.32 3.41
N GLY A 317 -3.47 14.72 4.64
CA GLY A 317 -2.72 13.94 5.62
C GLY A 317 -3.38 12.59 5.95
N THR A 318 -4.73 12.51 6.03
CA THR A 318 -5.43 11.24 6.22
C THR A 318 -5.17 10.28 5.07
N GLY A 319 -5.25 10.77 3.81
CA GLY A 319 -4.97 9.99 2.61
C GLY A 319 -3.50 9.55 2.52
N PHE A 320 -2.57 10.45 2.83
CA PHE A 320 -1.13 10.17 2.85
C PHE A 320 -0.78 9.07 3.85
N GLY A 321 -1.26 9.18 5.09
CA GLY A 321 -1.06 8.17 6.13
C GLY A 321 -1.67 6.83 5.75
N ALA A 322 -2.88 6.85 5.17
CA ALA A 322 -3.56 5.65 4.69
C ALA A 322 -2.75 4.93 3.60
N ALA A 323 -2.12 5.66 2.68
CA ALA A 323 -1.25 5.08 1.65
C ALA A 323 0.03 4.46 2.25
N PHE A 324 0.68 5.12 3.22
CA PHE A 324 1.84 4.57 3.95
C PHE A 324 1.48 3.30 4.71
N PHE A 325 0.26 3.23 5.24
CA PHE A 325 -0.26 2.03 5.88
C PHE A 325 -0.53 0.92 4.86
N PHE A 326 -1.15 1.23 3.73
CA PHE A 326 -1.63 0.26 2.74
C PHE A 326 -0.52 -0.34 1.87
N VAL A 327 0.40 0.48 1.33
CA VAL A 327 1.37 0.06 0.30
C VAL A 327 2.22 -1.13 0.76
N PRO A 328 2.88 -1.12 1.95
CA PRO A 328 3.72 -2.24 2.36
C PRO A 328 2.92 -3.49 2.71
N ILE A 329 1.73 -3.38 3.33
CA ILE A 329 0.94 -4.58 3.65
C ILE A 329 0.33 -5.22 2.40
N ASN A 330 -0.04 -4.44 1.40
CA ASN A 330 -0.54 -4.98 0.14
C ASN A 330 0.58 -5.70 -0.65
N ALA A 331 1.81 -5.16 -0.62
CA ALA A 331 2.98 -5.83 -1.18
C ALA A 331 3.28 -7.14 -0.42
N PHE A 332 3.24 -7.11 0.92
CA PHE A 332 3.45 -8.29 1.77
C PHE A 332 2.40 -9.37 1.54
N LEU A 333 1.10 -9.00 1.40
CA LEU A 333 0.07 -9.98 1.08
C LEU A 333 0.37 -10.73 -0.22
N GLN A 334 0.84 -10.02 -1.25
CA GLN A 334 1.15 -10.62 -2.55
C GLN A 334 2.40 -11.50 -2.50
N ASP A 335 3.39 -11.14 -1.70
CA ASP A 335 4.64 -11.88 -1.53
C ASP A 335 4.46 -13.17 -0.71
N GLU A 336 3.69 -13.10 0.38
CA GLU A 336 3.41 -14.22 1.30
C GLU A 336 2.46 -15.26 0.71
N CYS A 337 1.71 -14.93 -0.35
CA CYS A 337 0.78 -15.86 -0.98
C CYS A 337 1.51 -16.95 -1.77
N ASP A 338 1.19 -18.21 -1.49
CA ASP A 338 1.55 -19.32 -2.36
C ASP A 338 1.06 -19.05 -3.80
N PRO A 339 1.93 -19.16 -4.82
CA PRO A 339 1.58 -18.91 -6.22
C PRO A 339 0.31 -19.63 -6.68
N ASP A 340 0.09 -20.88 -6.23
CA ASP A 340 -1.05 -21.71 -6.62
C ASP A 340 -2.36 -21.27 -5.95
N GLN A 341 -2.31 -20.62 -4.78
CA GLN A 341 -3.47 -20.18 -4.01
C GLN A 341 -3.70 -18.67 -4.06
N ARG A 342 -2.79 -17.93 -4.69
CA ARG A 342 -2.82 -16.43 -4.74
C ARG A 342 -4.17 -15.88 -5.20
N GLY A 343 -4.77 -16.48 -6.24
CA GLY A 343 -6.07 -16.05 -6.76
C GLY A 343 -7.19 -16.15 -5.71
N ASN A 344 -7.25 -17.26 -4.99
CA ASN A 344 -8.25 -17.49 -3.95
C ASN A 344 -8.07 -16.56 -2.75
N ILE A 345 -6.81 -16.34 -2.33
CA ILE A 345 -6.47 -15.47 -1.20
C ILE A 345 -6.81 -14.01 -1.53
N LEU A 346 -6.47 -13.55 -2.74
CA LEU A 346 -6.79 -12.19 -3.18
C LEU A 346 -8.30 -11.98 -3.34
N ALA A 347 -9.04 -12.99 -3.81
CA ALA A 347 -10.51 -12.94 -3.88
C ALA A 347 -11.15 -12.88 -2.49
N GLY A 348 -10.66 -13.68 -1.53
CA GLY A 348 -11.08 -13.62 -0.12
C GLY A 348 -10.78 -12.24 0.51
N SER A 349 -9.63 -11.65 0.20
CA SER A 349 -9.27 -10.29 0.65
C SER A 349 -10.19 -9.24 0.03
N ALA A 350 -10.52 -9.35 -1.25
CA ALA A 350 -11.44 -8.42 -1.91
C ALA A 350 -12.86 -8.47 -1.29
N LEU A 351 -13.37 -9.65 -0.98
CA LEU A 351 -14.63 -9.80 -0.26
C LEU A 351 -14.57 -9.12 1.12
N LEU A 352 -13.48 -9.38 1.88
CA LEU A 352 -13.29 -8.77 3.20
C LEU A 352 -13.26 -7.24 3.12
N ASN A 353 -12.61 -6.69 2.08
CA ASN A 353 -12.56 -5.25 1.83
C ASN A 353 -13.96 -4.68 1.55
N CYS A 354 -14.76 -5.34 0.71
CA CYS A 354 -16.14 -4.92 0.41
C CYS A 354 -17.03 -4.95 1.67
N LEU A 355 -16.91 -6.00 2.49
CA LEU A 355 -17.64 -6.12 3.76
C LEU A 355 -17.23 -5.02 4.74
N ALA A 356 -15.93 -4.73 4.85
CA ALA A 356 -15.41 -3.68 5.71
C ALA A 356 -15.85 -2.28 5.26
N MET A 357 -15.85 -2.00 3.95
CA MET A 357 -16.37 -0.76 3.37
C MET A 357 -17.87 -0.62 3.64
N ALA A 358 -18.66 -1.67 3.41
CA ALA A 358 -20.10 -1.66 3.69
C ALA A 358 -20.38 -1.42 5.17
N GLY A 359 -19.63 -2.08 6.05
CA GLY A 359 -19.71 -1.86 7.50
C GLY A 359 -19.39 -0.41 7.90
N ALA A 360 -18.37 0.20 7.28
CA ALA A 360 -18.01 1.59 7.52
C ALA A 360 -19.11 2.57 7.05
N VAL A 361 -19.71 2.32 5.89
CA VAL A 361 -20.84 3.12 5.37
C VAL A 361 -22.06 3.02 6.29
N ILE A 362 -22.41 1.80 6.72
CA ILE A 362 -23.52 1.56 7.65
C ILE A 362 -23.24 2.22 9.01
N LEU A 363 -22.01 2.06 9.54
CA LEU A 363 -21.60 2.70 10.78
C LEU A 363 -21.79 4.22 10.71
N GLN A 364 -21.30 4.84 9.63
CA GLN A 364 -21.42 6.29 9.45
C GLN A 364 -22.90 6.73 9.35
N ALA A 365 -23.76 5.97 8.68
CA ALA A 365 -25.19 6.23 8.65
C ALA A 365 -25.83 6.18 10.05
N VAL A 366 -25.42 5.21 10.87
CA VAL A 366 -25.88 5.09 12.27
C VAL A 366 -25.41 6.28 13.10
N LEU A 367 -24.16 6.71 12.93
CA LEU A 367 -23.61 7.88 13.65
C LEU A 367 -24.34 9.18 13.28
N VAL A 368 -24.68 9.36 11.99
CA VAL A 368 -25.50 10.50 11.53
C VAL A 368 -26.88 10.43 12.14
N LYS A 369 -27.56 9.26 12.13
CA LYS A 369 -28.88 9.06 12.75
C LYS A 369 -28.86 9.34 14.26
N ALA A 370 -27.75 9.03 14.92
CA ALA A 370 -27.52 9.31 16.34
C ALA A 370 -27.18 10.79 16.63
N GLY A 371 -27.15 11.66 15.62
CA GLY A 371 -26.84 13.09 15.74
C GLY A 371 -25.37 13.42 16.03
N LEU A 372 -24.45 12.50 15.79
CA LEU A 372 -23.03 12.78 15.99
C LEU A 372 -22.48 13.69 14.89
N THR A 373 -21.88 14.80 15.30
CA THR A 373 -21.30 15.77 14.39
C THR A 373 -20.09 15.20 13.62
N PRO A 374 -19.76 15.73 12.43
CA PRO A 374 -18.56 15.32 11.69
C PRO A 374 -17.27 15.40 12.51
N LYS A 375 -17.14 16.39 13.38
CA LYS A 375 -16.02 16.52 14.33
C LYS A 375 -15.88 15.26 15.20
N VAL A 376 -16.96 14.80 15.82
CA VAL A 376 -16.95 13.60 16.68
C VAL A 376 -16.63 12.35 15.84
N GLN A 377 -17.15 12.26 14.63
CA GLN A 377 -16.88 11.15 13.71
C GLN A 377 -15.39 11.07 13.33
N PHE A 378 -14.72 12.20 13.07
CA PHE A 378 -13.25 12.22 12.85
C PHE A 378 -12.47 11.87 14.11
N LEU A 379 -12.93 12.28 15.30
CA LEU A 379 -12.30 11.86 16.57
C LEU A 379 -12.45 10.34 16.81
N LEU A 380 -13.58 9.75 16.45
CA LEU A 380 -13.76 8.29 16.47
C LEU A 380 -12.83 7.59 15.48
N ALA A 381 -12.68 8.12 14.26
CA ALA A 381 -11.72 7.61 13.29
C ALA A 381 -10.27 7.69 13.81
N ALA A 382 -9.91 8.79 14.48
CA ALA A 382 -8.62 8.93 15.15
C ALA A 382 -8.44 7.90 16.28
N ALA A 383 -9.45 7.68 17.12
CA ALA A 383 -9.39 6.70 18.21
C ALA A 383 -9.23 5.26 17.69
N VAL A 384 -9.94 4.90 16.62
CA VAL A 384 -9.76 3.60 15.96
C VAL A 384 -8.35 3.49 15.40
N SER A 385 -7.84 4.56 14.75
CA SER A 385 -6.46 4.59 14.23
C SER A 385 -5.41 4.42 15.33
N VAL A 386 -5.64 4.99 16.53
CA VAL A 386 -4.79 4.75 17.73
C VAL A 386 -4.75 3.26 18.06
N GLY A 387 -5.92 2.63 18.19
CA GLY A 387 -6.03 1.20 18.51
C GLY A 387 -5.32 0.30 17.49
N VAL A 388 -5.58 0.54 16.20
CA VAL A 388 -4.94 -0.20 15.10
C VAL A 388 -3.43 0.02 15.09
N THR A 389 -2.97 1.26 15.21
CA THR A 389 -1.54 1.61 15.23
C THR A 389 -0.83 0.94 16.39
N PHE A 390 -1.40 1.01 17.60
CA PHE A 390 -0.85 0.36 18.78
C PHE A 390 -0.76 -1.16 18.61
N TYR A 391 -1.80 -1.77 18.03
CA TYR A 391 -1.79 -3.19 17.73
C TYR A 391 -0.70 -3.56 16.72
N VAL A 392 -0.57 -2.80 15.62
CA VAL A 392 0.48 -3.01 14.61
C VAL A 392 1.87 -2.79 15.19
N MET A 393 2.07 -1.79 16.05
CA MET A 393 3.35 -1.57 16.75
C MET A 393 3.72 -2.76 17.66
N ARG A 394 2.74 -3.39 18.30
CA ARG A 394 2.97 -4.63 19.07
C ARG A 394 3.31 -5.85 18.21
N LEU A 395 2.77 -5.91 16.98
CA LEU A 395 3.07 -6.99 16.04
C LEU A 395 4.43 -6.82 15.35
N LEU A 396 4.80 -5.59 15.02
CA LEU A 396 5.96 -5.24 14.19
C LEU A 396 6.95 -4.29 14.90
N PRO A 397 7.27 -4.49 16.20
CA PRO A 397 8.11 -3.53 16.92
C PRO A 397 9.51 -3.44 16.32
N ARG A 398 10.05 -4.59 15.86
CA ARG A 398 11.39 -4.65 15.25
C ARG A 398 11.45 -3.91 13.93
N ALA A 399 10.47 -4.11 13.05
CA ALA A 399 10.42 -3.44 11.75
C ALA A 399 10.31 -1.92 11.90
N PHE A 400 9.44 -1.46 12.82
CA PHE A 400 9.25 -0.03 13.07
C PHE A 400 10.52 0.64 13.62
N VAL A 401 11.15 0.03 14.63
CA VAL A 401 12.40 0.58 15.22
C VAL A 401 13.55 0.53 14.20
N LYS A 402 13.67 -0.55 13.41
CA LYS A 402 14.65 -0.63 12.31
C LYS A 402 14.43 0.51 11.30
N MET A 403 13.21 0.71 10.86
CA MET A 403 12.88 1.78 9.92
C MET A 403 13.26 3.17 10.47
N LEU A 404 12.89 3.47 11.73
CA LEU A 404 13.27 4.74 12.37
C LEU A 404 14.78 4.89 12.48
N ALA A 405 15.49 3.84 12.88
CA ALA A 405 16.95 3.85 12.98
C ALA A 405 17.62 4.11 11.62
N PHE A 406 17.14 3.44 10.54
CA PHE A 406 17.68 3.66 9.20
C PHE A 406 17.27 5.01 8.61
N SER A 407 16.08 5.52 8.92
CA SER A 407 15.66 6.85 8.50
C SER A 407 16.51 7.93 9.18
N ALA A 408 16.74 7.81 10.48
CA ALA A 408 17.66 8.67 11.21
C ALA A 408 19.09 8.56 10.65
N LEU A 409 19.57 7.34 10.42
CA LEU A 409 20.89 7.12 9.84
C LEU A 409 21.06 7.84 8.49
N ARG A 410 20.08 7.73 7.59
CA ARG A 410 20.10 8.39 6.29
C ARG A 410 19.95 9.92 6.36
N ALA A 411 19.30 10.44 7.39
CA ALA A 411 19.23 11.89 7.63
C ALA A 411 20.60 12.47 8.05
N PHE A 412 21.37 11.70 8.84
CA PHE A 412 22.67 12.14 9.33
C PHE A 412 23.85 11.67 8.47
N TYR A 413 23.67 10.60 7.65
CA TYR A 413 24.73 9.99 6.85
C TYR A 413 24.30 9.84 5.39
N ARG A 414 25.09 10.38 4.50
CA ARG A 414 24.96 10.16 3.05
C ARG A 414 25.74 8.90 2.70
N ILE A 415 25.04 7.77 2.60
CA ILE A 415 25.65 6.46 2.31
C ILE A 415 25.71 6.27 0.79
N GLU A 416 26.92 6.18 0.25
CA GLU A 416 27.21 5.82 -1.13
C GLU A 416 27.62 4.35 -1.18
N THR A 417 26.92 3.55 -1.97
CA THR A 417 27.24 2.13 -2.13
C THR A 417 27.93 1.91 -3.48
N ILE A 418 29.11 1.31 -3.43
CA ILE A 418 29.96 1.08 -4.59
C ILE A 418 29.99 -0.43 -4.87
N TYR A 419 29.68 -0.83 -6.09
CA TYR A 419 29.62 -2.22 -6.57
C TYR A 419 28.72 -3.17 -5.76
N PRO A 420 27.48 -2.78 -5.39
CA PRO A 420 26.57 -3.66 -4.65
C PRO A 420 26.18 -4.92 -5.43
N GLU A 421 26.25 -4.89 -6.77
CA GLU A 421 26.00 -6.00 -7.68
C GLU A 421 27.03 -7.14 -7.56
N ARG A 422 28.19 -6.91 -6.95
CA ARG A 422 29.19 -7.96 -6.66
C ARG A 422 28.76 -8.91 -5.55
N MET A 423 27.72 -8.53 -4.78
CA MET A 423 27.19 -9.45 -3.77
C MET A 423 26.36 -10.56 -4.45
N PRO A 424 26.69 -11.84 -4.20
CA PRO A 424 25.94 -12.97 -4.76
C PRO A 424 24.45 -12.90 -4.39
N GLU A 425 23.56 -13.04 -5.36
CA GLU A 425 22.10 -12.98 -5.14
C GLU A 425 21.60 -14.10 -4.24
N LYS A 426 22.23 -15.27 -4.29
CA LYS A 426 21.86 -16.48 -3.54
C LYS A 426 23.07 -17.12 -2.89
N GLY A 427 22.83 -17.98 -1.91
CA GLY A 427 23.87 -18.70 -1.19
C GLY A 427 24.44 -17.90 -0.02
N GLY A 428 25.21 -18.59 0.83
CA GLY A 428 25.86 -18.00 1.99
C GLY A 428 27.12 -17.25 1.62
N VAL A 429 27.31 -16.10 2.26
CA VAL A 429 28.48 -15.24 2.04
C VAL A 429 29.02 -14.80 3.39
N LEU A 430 30.34 -14.82 3.55
CA LEU A 430 31.03 -14.26 4.71
C LEU A 430 31.57 -12.88 4.34
N LEU A 431 30.94 -11.82 4.87
CA LEU A 431 31.42 -10.44 4.70
C LEU A 431 32.53 -10.15 5.70
N THR A 432 33.59 -9.49 5.21
CA THR A 432 34.78 -9.16 5.98
C THR A 432 35.13 -7.67 5.85
N PRO A 433 34.37 -6.77 6.52
CA PRO A 433 34.65 -5.34 6.50
C PRO A 433 35.76 -4.94 7.50
N ASN A 434 36.38 -3.77 7.28
CA ASN A 434 37.20 -3.09 8.27
C ASN A 434 36.30 -2.52 9.40
N HIS A 435 36.89 -2.32 10.61
CA HIS A 435 36.13 -1.92 11.80
C HIS A 435 36.64 -0.60 12.40
N VAL A 436 35.99 0.52 12.07
CA VAL A 436 36.47 1.87 12.45
C VAL A 436 35.46 2.68 13.29
N SER A 437 34.20 2.22 13.39
CA SER A 437 33.13 2.96 14.07
C SER A 437 32.10 2.02 14.70
N TYR A 438 31.45 2.45 15.77
CA TYR A 438 30.29 1.75 16.34
C TYR A 438 29.09 1.68 15.38
N LEU A 439 29.06 2.50 14.34
CA LEU A 439 28.00 2.50 13.32
C LEU A 439 28.28 1.57 12.14
N ASP A 440 29.45 0.93 12.07
CA ASP A 440 29.85 0.11 10.91
C ASP A 440 28.79 -0.95 10.55
N ALA A 441 28.26 -1.66 11.56
CA ALA A 441 27.22 -2.66 11.35
C ALA A 441 25.91 -2.07 10.80
N LEU A 442 25.51 -0.88 11.28
CA LEU A 442 24.30 -0.19 10.84
C LEU A 442 24.46 0.35 9.41
N ILE A 443 25.61 0.96 9.13
CA ILE A 443 25.94 1.49 7.79
C ILE A 443 26.01 0.34 6.78
N LEU A 444 26.68 -0.76 7.13
CA LEU A 444 26.77 -1.94 6.27
C LEU A 444 25.40 -2.56 6.01
N THR A 445 24.55 -2.66 7.05
CA THR A 445 23.15 -3.14 6.86
C THR A 445 22.35 -2.23 5.92
N ALA A 446 22.54 -0.91 6.04
CA ALA A 446 21.85 0.06 5.19
C ALA A 446 22.33 0.05 3.72
N ALA A 447 23.59 -0.33 3.47
CA ALA A 447 24.23 -0.42 2.16
C ALA A 447 24.06 -1.78 1.48
N SER A 448 23.87 -2.84 2.28
CA SER A 448 23.82 -4.23 1.78
C SER A 448 22.55 -4.50 0.97
N PRO A 449 22.64 -5.13 -0.21
CA PRO A 449 21.48 -5.57 -0.98
C PRO A 449 20.74 -6.77 -0.37
N ARG A 450 21.40 -7.50 0.56
CA ARG A 450 20.84 -8.67 1.26
C ARG A 450 20.87 -8.47 2.79
N PRO A 451 19.95 -9.08 3.55
CA PRO A 451 20.00 -9.05 5.01
C PRO A 451 21.33 -9.60 5.54
N VAL A 452 21.96 -8.87 6.44
CA VAL A 452 23.26 -9.25 7.06
C VAL A 452 23.05 -9.63 8.50
N ARG A 453 23.60 -10.78 8.91
CA ARG A 453 23.65 -11.24 10.30
C ARG A 453 25.05 -10.98 10.88
N PHE A 454 25.11 -10.25 11.99
CA PHE A 454 26.36 -9.90 12.63
C PHE A 454 26.72 -10.84 13.77
N LEU A 455 28.02 -10.97 14.03
CA LEU A 455 28.57 -11.66 15.19
C LEU A 455 29.05 -10.61 16.20
N MET A 456 28.62 -10.71 17.45
CA MET A 456 28.99 -9.77 18.52
C MET A 456 29.44 -10.50 19.78
N VAL A 457 30.51 -10.03 20.41
CA VAL A 457 31.01 -10.59 21.69
C VAL A 457 29.95 -10.43 22.79
N SER A 458 29.68 -11.50 23.56
CA SER A 458 28.63 -11.57 24.57
C SER A 458 28.68 -10.43 25.59
N ASN A 459 29.87 -9.98 26.00
CA ASN A 459 30.02 -8.87 26.92
C ASN A 459 29.37 -7.57 26.47
N TYR A 460 29.34 -7.31 25.16
CA TYR A 460 28.61 -6.16 24.56
C TYR A 460 27.13 -6.44 24.41
N PHE A 461 26.77 -7.69 24.12
CA PHE A 461 25.39 -8.12 23.97
C PHE A 461 24.59 -8.06 25.27
N GLU A 462 25.27 -8.23 26.44
CA GLU A 462 24.66 -8.15 27.75
C GLU A 462 24.37 -6.71 28.22
N LYS A 463 24.95 -5.69 27.56
CA LYS A 463 24.66 -4.30 27.89
C LYS A 463 23.21 -3.93 27.50
N PRO A 464 22.43 -3.28 28.40
CA PRO A 464 20.98 -3.12 28.21
C PRO A 464 20.57 -2.44 26.90
N VAL A 465 21.28 -1.41 26.45
CA VAL A 465 21.00 -0.67 25.23
C VAL A 465 21.56 -1.41 24.02
N VAL A 466 22.83 -1.80 24.07
CA VAL A 466 23.54 -2.48 22.97
C VAL A 466 22.91 -3.82 22.66
N GLY A 467 22.55 -4.61 23.69
CA GLY A 467 21.91 -5.91 23.50
C GLY A 467 20.51 -5.81 22.90
N LYS A 468 19.71 -4.78 23.25
CA LYS A 468 18.42 -4.54 22.61
C LYS A 468 18.58 -4.20 21.12
N VAL A 469 19.54 -3.34 20.80
CA VAL A 469 19.86 -2.99 19.41
C VAL A 469 20.40 -4.21 18.66
N ALA A 470 21.32 -4.97 19.24
CA ALA A 470 21.88 -6.18 18.63
C ALA A 470 20.80 -7.24 18.32
N LYS A 471 19.87 -7.47 19.25
CA LYS A 471 18.71 -8.37 19.04
C LYS A 471 17.79 -7.88 17.90
N LEU A 472 17.69 -6.57 17.73
CA LEU A 472 16.91 -5.98 16.65
C LEU A 472 17.48 -6.31 15.26
N PHE A 473 18.81 -6.44 15.16
CA PHE A 473 19.54 -6.76 13.92
C PHE A 473 19.92 -8.24 13.80
N ASP A 474 19.24 -9.13 14.50
CA ASP A 474 19.47 -10.59 14.48
C ASP A 474 20.95 -10.95 14.71
N THR A 475 21.63 -10.16 15.53
CA THR A 475 23.03 -10.35 15.88
C THR A 475 23.20 -11.58 16.75
N VAL A 476 24.16 -12.43 16.42
CA VAL A 476 24.47 -13.66 17.17
C VAL A 476 25.51 -13.35 18.25
N PRO A 477 25.19 -13.57 19.53
CA PRO A 477 26.18 -13.41 20.59
C PRO A 477 27.22 -14.53 20.51
N ILE A 478 28.49 -14.15 20.54
CA ILE A 478 29.62 -15.06 20.58
C ILE A 478 30.39 -14.91 21.88
N SER A 479 30.64 -16.03 22.54
CA SER A 479 31.46 -16.04 23.77
C SER A 479 32.94 -16.12 23.43
N SER A 480 33.74 -15.19 23.95
CA SER A 480 35.18 -15.24 23.81
C SER A 480 35.78 -16.50 24.48
N LYS A 481 35.08 -17.06 25.48
CA LYS A 481 35.48 -18.31 26.16
C LYS A 481 35.08 -19.58 25.41
N ARG A 482 34.15 -19.50 24.44
CA ARG A 482 33.66 -20.62 23.63
C ARG A 482 33.75 -20.29 22.13
N ALA A 483 34.94 -19.94 21.65
CA ALA A 483 35.19 -19.56 20.26
C ALA A 483 34.78 -20.66 19.27
N LYS A 484 34.89 -21.95 19.65
CA LYS A 484 34.44 -23.08 18.79
C LYS A 484 32.93 -23.04 18.52
N ASP A 485 32.10 -22.71 19.52
CA ASP A 485 30.64 -22.65 19.36
C ASP A 485 30.26 -21.50 18.44
N ALA A 486 30.92 -20.35 18.58
CA ALA A 486 30.74 -19.19 17.72
C ALA A 486 31.05 -19.50 16.24
N ILE A 487 32.15 -20.17 15.98
CA ILE A 487 32.57 -20.61 14.64
C ILE A 487 31.55 -21.61 14.08
N GLN A 488 31.00 -22.51 14.91
CA GLN A 488 29.98 -23.47 14.47
C GLN A 488 28.69 -22.78 14.07
N VAL A 489 28.19 -21.88 14.90
CA VAL A 489 26.94 -21.14 14.65
C VAL A 489 27.06 -20.25 13.40
N ALA A 490 28.19 -19.55 13.26
CA ALA A 490 28.44 -18.72 12.09
C ALA A 490 28.52 -19.56 10.80
N ALA A 491 29.28 -20.66 10.84
CA ALA A 491 29.42 -21.55 9.69
C ALA A 491 28.08 -22.24 9.29
N ALA A 492 27.27 -22.62 10.27
CA ALA A 492 25.93 -23.17 10.02
C ALA A 492 25.03 -22.13 9.34
N ALA A 493 24.97 -20.89 9.85
CA ALA A 493 24.18 -19.82 9.25
C ALA A 493 24.60 -19.50 7.79
N VAL A 494 25.93 -19.52 7.52
CA VAL A 494 26.42 -19.37 6.13
C VAL A 494 26.00 -20.54 5.25
N LYS A 495 26.10 -21.79 5.74
CA LYS A 495 25.64 -22.99 5.00
C LYS A 495 24.14 -22.95 4.66
N GLU A 496 23.34 -22.37 5.50
CA GLU A 496 21.90 -22.14 5.29
C GLU A 496 21.61 -21.02 4.27
N GLY A 497 22.64 -20.43 3.67
CA GLY A 497 22.49 -19.38 2.65
C GLY A 497 22.42 -17.96 3.21
N THR A 498 22.69 -17.75 4.51
CA THR A 498 22.67 -16.43 5.14
C THR A 498 23.97 -15.66 4.86
N VAL A 499 23.85 -14.34 4.66
CA VAL A 499 25.00 -13.43 4.64
C VAL A 499 25.41 -13.14 6.09
N VAL A 500 26.60 -13.59 6.48
CA VAL A 500 27.14 -13.39 7.83
C VAL A 500 28.30 -12.39 7.76
N CYS A 501 28.34 -11.44 8.67
CA CYS A 501 29.39 -10.44 8.76
C CYS A 501 30.25 -10.69 10.00
N ILE A 502 31.57 -10.75 9.80
CA ILE A 502 32.56 -10.74 10.87
C ILE A 502 33.56 -9.61 10.57
N PHE A 503 33.92 -8.85 11.61
CA PHE A 503 35.01 -7.90 11.51
C PHE A 503 36.32 -8.66 11.79
N PRO A 504 37.21 -8.83 10.76
CA PRO A 504 38.39 -9.71 10.90
C PRO A 504 39.36 -9.24 11.99
N GLU A 505 39.41 -7.93 12.23
CA GLU A 505 40.26 -7.31 13.25
C GLU A 505 39.87 -7.70 14.68
N GLY A 506 38.57 -8.06 14.88
CA GLY A 506 38.03 -8.48 16.17
C GLY A 506 37.91 -7.37 17.22
N GLU A 507 38.39 -6.16 16.93
CA GLU A 507 38.34 -4.97 17.75
C GLU A 507 38.16 -3.73 16.87
N LEU A 508 37.65 -2.67 17.48
CA LEU A 508 37.47 -1.38 16.82
C LEU A 508 38.83 -0.69 16.67
N SER A 509 39.18 -0.28 15.44
CA SER A 509 40.44 0.42 15.20
C SER A 509 40.57 1.68 16.07
N ARG A 510 41.70 1.84 16.71
CA ARG A 510 42.05 3.04 17.48
C ARG A 510 42.95 4.02 16.75
N SER A 511 43.56 3.57 15.67
CA SER A 511 44.46 4.36 14.82
C SER A 511 43.81 4.88 13.53
N GLY A 512 42.67 4.29 13.13
CA GLY A 512 42.03 4.52 11.82
C GLY A 512 42.60 3.67 10.69
N PHE A 513 43.66 2.89 10.98
CA PHE A 513 44.22 1.92 10.04
C PHE A 513 43.64 0.54 10.34
N MET A 514 43.69 -0.33 9.33
CA MET A 514 43.26 -1.73 9.45
C MET A 514 44.21 -2.47 10.39
N GLY A 515 43.65 -3.21 11.34
CA GLY A 515 44.39 -4.03 12.31
C GLY A 515 44.71 -5.42 11.75
N GLU A 516 45.45 -6.23 12.54
CA GLU A 516 45.76 -7.62 12.21
C GLU A 516 44.49 -8.49 12.18
N PHE A 517 44.38 -9.36 11.19
CA PHE A 517 43.27 -10.27 11.05
C PHE A 517 43.39 -11.46 11.98
N LYS A 518 42.32 -11.72 12.74
CA LYS A 518 42.23 -12.88 13.64
C LYS A 518 41.79 -14.14 12.88
N ARG A 519 42.35 -15.29 13.26
CA ARG A 519 42.07 -16.60 12.61
C ARG A 519 40.62 -17.05 12.64
N GLY A 520 39.75 -16.39 13.38
CA GLY A 520 38.33 -16.74 13.46
C GLY A 520 37.60 -16.69 12.10
N MET A 521 37.92 -15.71 11.28
CA MET A 521 37.39 -15.58 9.91
C MET A 521 37.74 -16.80 9.05
N GLU A 522 39.00 -17.18 9.04
CA GLU A 522 39.51 -18.33 8.27
C GLU A 522 38.82 -19.64 8.68
N LEU A 523 38.68 -19.86 9.98
CA LEU A 523 38.05 -21.07 10.52
C LEU A 523 36.55 -21.15 10.14
N ILE A 524 35.83 -20.02 10.15
CA ILE A 524 34.44 -19.96 9.69
C ILE A 524 34.36 -20.28 8.21
N ALA A 525 35.19 -19.62 7.38
CA ALA A 525 35.21 -19.76 5.93
C ALA A 525 35.50 -21.18 5.49
N ARG A 526 36.56 -21.82 6.07
CA ARG A 526 36.91 -23.23 5.82
C ARG A 526 35.81 -24.20 6.23
N LYS A 527 35.19 -23.97 7.39
CA LYS A 527 34.14 -24.86 7.90
C LYS A 527 32.84 -24.72 7.13
N ALA A 528 32.51 -23.51 6.65
CA ALA A 528 31.32 -23.25 5.84
C ALA A 528 31.50 -23.63 4.36
N ASP A 529 32.73 -23.68 3.86
CA ASP A 529 33.07 -23.80 2.44
C ASP A 529 32.31 -22.78 1.59
N CYS A 530 32.45 -21.50 1.94
CA CYS A 530 31.63 -20.40 1.43
C CYS A 530 32.44 -19.38 0.62
N LEU A 531 31.71 -18.42 0.03
CA LEU A 531 32.33 -17.24 -0.54
C LEU A 531 32.70 -16.25 0.56
N ILE A 532 33.92 -15.70 0.48
CA ILE A 532 34.38 -14.59 1.31
C ILE A 532 34.30 -13.33 0.46
N GLN A 533 33.65 -12.29 0.97
CA GLN A 533 33.52 -11.01 0.29
C GLN A 533 34.08 -9.88 1.15
N PRO A 534 35.19 -9.25 0.72
CA PRO A 534 35.72 -8.09 1.40
C PRO A 534 34.81 -6.88 1.20
N VAL A 535 34.66 -6.07 2.24
CA VAL A 535 33.92 -4.81 2.19
C VAL A 535 34.77 -3.71 2.80
N TYR A 536 34.80 -2.54 2.17
CA TYR A 536 35.55 -1.41 2.69
C TYR A 536 34.59 -0.27 3.08
N LEU A 537 34.69 0.14 4.35
CA LEU A 537 33.95 1.24 4.93
C LEU A 537 34.86 2.47 5.00
N ASP A 538 34.60 3.46 4.14
CA ASP A 538 35.36 4.70 4.07
C ASP A 538 34.57 5.87 4.68
N GLY A 539 35.28 6.83 5.25
CA GLY A 539 34.73 8.04 5.84
C GLY A 539 34.39 7.93 7.32
N LEU A 540 33.97 6.78 7.83
CA LEU A 540 33.46 6.59 9.20
C LEU A 540 34.48 6.89 10.32
N TRP A 541 35.78 6.85 10.06
CA TRP A 541 36.82 7.21 11.02
C TRP A 541 36.67 8.64 11.55
N LYS A 542 36.20 9.56 10.72
CA LYS A 542 35.99 10.97 11.11
C LYS A 542 34.64 11.24 11.78
N SER A 543 33.81 10.21 11.98
CA SER A 543 32.50 10.32 12.60
C SER A 543 32.59 10.50 14.12
N ILE A 544 31.52 10.98 14.74
CA ILE A 544 31.42 11.10 16.20
C ILE A 544 31.47 9.74 16.91
N PHE A 545 31.21 8.64 16.21
CA PHE A 545 31.15 7.27 16.70
C PHE A 545 32.46 6.48 16.52
N SER A 546 33.55 7.12 16.09
CA SER A 546 34.88 6.53 15.96
C SER A 546 35.82 6.94 17.10
N ALA A 547 36.97 6.24 17.23
CA ALA A 547 38.02 6.55 18.19
C ALA A 547 38.93 7.72 17.79
N GLU A 548 38.68 8.40 16.69
CA GLU A 548 39.47 9.54 16.25
C GLU A 548 39.68 10.55 17.39
N ARG A 549 40.91 10.98 17.63
CA ARG A 549 41.32 11.88 18.74
C ARG A 549 41.06 11.30 20.15
N GLY A 550 40.95 9.97 20.28
CA GLY A 550 40.81 9.30 21.56
C GLY A 550 39.47 9.49 22.30
N LYS A 551 38.46 10.12 21.66
CA LYS A 551 37.16 10.43 22.27
C LYS A 551 36.01 9.92 21.43
N PHE A 552 35.13 9.08 21.98
CA PHE A 552 33.86 8.68 21.41
C PHE A 552 32.74 9.63 21.87
N PHE A 553 31.76 9.91 21.01
CA PHE A 553 30.52 10.64 21.28
C PHE A 553 30.67 12.15 21.63
N TRP A 554 31.83 12.61 22.10
CA TRP A 554 32.06 14.00 22.55
C TRP A 554 32.75 14.86 21.51
N LYS A 555 32.38 14.63 20.21
CA LYS A 555 32.91 15.38 19.08
C LYS A 555 31.77 16.12 18.38
N ARG A 556 32.05 17.29 17.82
CA ARG A 556 31.08 17.97 16.93
C ARG A 556 31.07 17.28 15.57
N PRO A 557 29.88 17.03 14.97
CA PRO A 557 29.80 16.54 13.59
C PRO A 557 30.51 17.50 12.64
N ARG A 558 31.33 16.97 11.73
CA ARG A 558 32.05 17.82 10.74
C ARG A 558 31.14 18.28 9.60
N ALA A 559 30.12 17.51 9.29
CA ALA A 559 29.11 17.80 8.27
C ALA A 559 27.81 17.05 8.58
N ILE A 560 26.66 17.58 8.13
CA ILE A 560 25.36 16.93 8.16
C ILE A 560 24.68 17.19 6.80
N PRO A 561 24.39 16.16 6.00
CA PRO A 561 24.70 14.74 6.20
C PRO A 561 26.19 14.43 6.01
N PHE A 562 26.69 13.48 6.79
CA PHE A 562 28.08 13.04 6.77
C PHE A 562 28.29 11.98 5.68
N GLY A 563 29.25 12.19 4.76
CA GLY A 563 29.50 11.28 3.63
C GLY A 563 30.22 10.02 4.08
N VAL A 564 29.66 8.85 3.70
CA VAL A 564 30.24 7.53 3.95
C VAL A 564 30.13 6.69 2.68
N ARG A 565 31.19 5.96 2.34
CA ARG A 565 31.24 5.04 1.22
C ARG A 565 31.37 3.60 1.70
N VAL A 566 30.60 2.70 1.08
CA VAL A 566 30.65 1.26 1.32
C VAL A 566 30.93 0.56 0.01
N ALA A 567 32.13 0.03 -0.14
CA ALA A 567 32.58 -0.64 -1.35
C ALA A 567 32.58 -2.16 -1.17
N PHE A 568 31.87 -2.88 -2.05
CA PHE A 568 31.86 -4.34 -2.08
C PHE A 568 32.93 -4.84 -3.05
N GLY A 569 33.91 -5.61 -2.53
CA GLY A 569 34.92 -6.29 -3.35
C GLY A 569 34.35 -7.52 -4.05
N GLU A 570 35.16 -8.18 -4.86
CA GLU A 570 34.79 -9.46 -5.47
C GLU A 570 34.69 -10.56 -4.43
N ALA A 571 33.74 -11.46 -4.61
CA ALA A 571 33.56 -12.61 -3.74
C ALA A 571 34.45 -13.76 -4.21
N TRP A 572 35.20 -14.36 -3.28
CA TRP A 572 36.21 -15.40 -3.56
C TRP A 572 35.83 -16.69 -2.83
N PRO A 573 36.01 -17.86 -3.43
CA PRO A 573 35.84 -19.15 -2.77
C PRO A 573 36.84 -19.32 -1.61
N ALA A 574 36.37 -19.80 -0.45
CA ALA A 574 37.22 -20.01 0.74
C ALA A 574 38.40 -20.98 0.44
N LYS A 575 38.27 -21.88 -0.53
CA LYS A 575 39.33 -22.83 -0.96
C LYS A 575 40.51 -22.17 -1.67
N GLU A 576 40.29 -21.01 -2.28
CA GLU A 576 41.33 -20.24 -2.97
C GLU A 576 42.11 -19.32 -2.01
N TYR A 577 41.62 -19.17 -0.79
CA TYR A 577 42.28 -18.40 0.25
C TYR A 577 43.40 -19.25 0.86
N ARG A 578 44.59 -19.16 0.31
CA ARG A 578 45.84 -19.63 0.92
C ARG A 578 46.44 -18.44 1.67
N ALA A 579 46.57 -18.59 3.00
CA ALA A 579 47.21 -17.61 3.87
C ALA A 579 48.72 -17.51 3.53
#